data_fe00b5a49a5a6a7ebb82a6cee28aced3
#
_entry.id   fe00b5a49a5a6a7ebb82a6cee28aced3
#
_cell.length_a   1.000
_cell.length_b   1.000
_cell.length_c   1.000
_cell.angle_alpha   90.00
_cell.angle_beta   90.00
_cell.angle_gamma   90.00
#
_symmetry.space_group_name_H-M   'P 1'
#
loop_
_entity.id
_entity.type
_entity.pdbx_description
1 polymer ?
#
loop_
_entity_poly.entity_id
_entity_poly.type
_entity_poly.pdbx_seq_one_letter_code
_entity_poly.pdbx_strand_id
1 'polypeptide(L)'
;MKSREILEKVKKLSVQDQRNLNYDELVNIINQLTPDEIIELSNIIGYPVFTRLCMGVLKHKFVLLQDGAAAIIVNNEGQILLQSRADRDMWGLPGGCQELGERFQDTVIREVKEETNLDVNEEDLELVDIVSGASRRNEYPNGDVVLNNTALYCIRNYSGDLKWDSESKEMRFFDLNNLPQNQNDPDLIEIYKNYIEKKQGR
;
A
#
# COMPACT_ATOMS: atom_id res chain seq x y z
N MET A 1 -32.35 -8.24 8.60
CA MET A 1 -32.32 -9.29 7.55
C MET A 1 -31.64 -8.77 6.29
N LYS A 2 -31.98 -7.58 5.80
CA LYS A 2 -31.36 -6.99 4.58
C LYS A 2 -29.86 -6.69 4.70
N SER A 3 -29.37 -6.17 5.84
CA SER A 3 -27.96 -5.79 6.03
C SER A 3 -26.99 -6.99 5.94
N ARG A 4 -27.36 -8.09 6.59
CA ARG A 4 -26.54 -9.33 6.54
C ARG A 4 -26.47 -9.95 5.14
N GLU A 5 -27.52 -9.83 4.34
CA GLU A 5 -27.52 -10.26 2.94
C GLU A 5 -26.57 -9.41 2.07
N ILE A 6 -26.44 -8.13 2.41
CA ILE A 6 -25.55 -7.18 1.72
C ILE A 6 -24.10 -7.52 2.03
N LEU A 7 -23.75 -7.70 3.31
CA LEU A 7 -22.42 -8.13 3.72
C LEU A 7 -22.00 -9.45 3.06
N GLU A 8 -22.91 -10.43 3.02
CA GLU A 8 -22.66 -11.71 2.34
C GLU A 8 -22.48 -11.59 0.82
N LYS A 9 -23.09 -10.60 0.19
CA LYS A 9 -22.85 -10.28 -1.23
C LYS A 9 -21.47 -9.65 -1.43
N VAL A 10 -21.09 -8.69 -0.60
CA VAL A 10 -19.77 -8.04 -0.69
C VAL A 10 -18.64 -9.05 -0.45
N LYS A 11 -18.79 -9.95 0.53
CA LYS A 11 -17.83 -11.06 0.78
C LYS A 11 -17.58 -11.96 -0.43
N LYS A 12 -18.57 -12.08 -1.31
CA LYS A 12 -18.49 -12.94 -2.52
C LYS A 12 -17.91 -12.22 -3.73
N LEU A 13 -17.74 -10.92 -3.68
CA LEU A 13 -17.12 -10.17 -4.77
C LEU A 13 -15.61 -10.48 -4.82
N SER A 14 -15.05 -10.51 -6.01
CA SER A 14 -13.59 -10.51 -6.15
C SER A 14 -12.99 -9.21 -5.57
N VAL A 15 -11.72 -9.22 -5.20
CA VAL A 15 -11.01 -8.02 -4.73
C VAL A 15 -11.16 -6.88 -5.73
N GLN A 16 -11.09 -7.17 -7.02
CA GLN A 16 -11.27 -6.19 -8.08
C GLN A 16 -12.70 -5.63 -8.14
N ASP A 17 -13.71 -6.49 -7.96
CA ASP A 17 -15.11 -6.05 -7.93
C ASP A 17 -15.43 -5.24 -6.68
N GLN A 18 -14.84 -5.59 -5.53
CA GLN A 18 -14.96 -4.82 -4.30
C GLN A 18 -14.37 -3.40 -4.47
N ARG A 19 -13.24 -3.26 -5.16
CA ARG A 19 -12.63 -1.96 -5.50
C ARG A 19 -13.43 -1.14 -6.51
N ASN A 20 -14.24 -1.80 -7.35
CA ASN A 20 -15.06 -1.19 -8.39
C ASN A 20 -16.51 -0.93 -7.94
N LEU A 21 -16.85 -1.17 -6.66
CA LEU A 21 -18.17 -0.85 -6.14
C LEU A 21 -18.51 0.62 -6.42
N ASN A 22 -19.65 0.83 -7.07
CA ASN A 22 -20.15 2.16 -7.39
C ASN A 22 -20.46 2.90 -6.07
N TYR A 23 -20.05 4.15 -6.03
CA TYR A 23 -20.23 5.06 -4.91
C TYR A 23 -21.69 5.10 -4.37
N ASP A 24 -22.68 5.24 -5.25
CA ASP A 24 -24.08 5.31 -4.85
C ASP A 24 -24.58 3.99 -4.23
N GLU A 25 -24.08 2.85 -4.71
CA GLU A 25 -24.38 1.54 -4.15
C GLU A 25 -23.80 1.39 -2.73
N LEU A 26 -22.59 1.89 -2.50
CA LEU A 26 -21.95 1.85 -1.19
C LEU A 26 -22.61 2.79 -0.18
N VAL A 27 -22.98 3.99 -0.59
CA VAL A 27 -23.78 4.91 0.24
C VAL A 27 -25.09 4.25 0.67
N ASN A 28 -25.78 3.61 -0.26
CA ASN A 28 -27.00 2.87 0.03
C ASN A 28 -26.77 1.68 0.98
N ILE A 29 -25.61 1.01 0.86
CA ILE A 29 -25.21 -0.07 1.76
C ILE A 29 -24.93 0.48 3.16
N ILE A 30 -24.06 1.48 3.29
CA ILE A 30 -23.66 2.07 4.57
C ILE A 30 -24.87 2.61 5.35
N ASN A 31 -25.81 3.26 4.67
CA ASN A 31 -27.03 3.80 5.30
C ASN A 31 -27.99 2.71 5.83
N GLN A 32 -27.79 1.45 5.47
CA GLN A 32 -28.61 0.32 5.91
C GLN A 32 -27.92 -0.54 6.97
N LEU A 33 -26.64 -0.28 7.27
CA LEU A 33 -25.84 -1.03 8.22
C LEU A 33 -25.86 -0.42 9.62
N THR A 34 -25.77 -1.28 10.62
CA THR A 34 -25.45 -0.88 12.00
C THR A 34 -23.96 -0.52 12.13
N PRO A 35 -23.54 0.19 13.20
CA PRO A 35 -22.13 0.50 13.44
C PRO A 35 -21.22 -0.74 13.42
N ASP A 36 -21.63 -1.86 14.01
CA ASP A 36 -20.86 -3.10 14.04
C ASP A 36 -20.72 -3.71 12.63
N GLU A 37 -21.78 -3.66 11.83
CA GLU A 37 -21.76 -4.14 10.44
C GLU A 37 -20.92 -3.23 9.54
N ILE A 38 -20.80 -1.93 9.83
CA ILE A 38 -19.91 -0.99 9.14
C ILE A 38 -18.45 -1.37 9.42
N ILE A 39 -18.11 -1.71 10.67
CA ILE A 39 -16.78 -2.20 11.05
C ILE A 39 -16.48 -3.51 10.32
N GLU A 40 -17.42 -4.45 10.29
CA GLU A 40 -17.27 -5.70 9.55
C GLU A 40 -17.06 -5.45 8.05
N LEU A 41 -17.79 -4.51 7.44
CA LEU A 41 -17.60 -4.13 6.05
C LEU A 41 -16.20 -3.55 5.78
N SER A 42 -15.69 -2.70 6.67
CA SER A 42 -14.35 -2.13 6.54
C SER A 42 -13.25 -3.19 6.54
N ASN A 43 -13.43 -4.26 7.31
CA ASN A 43 -12.51 -5.41 7.34
C ASN A 43 -12.58 -6.28 6.08
N ILE A 44 -13.75 -6.33 5.43
CA ILE A 44 -13.95 -7.12 4.20
C ILE A 44 -13.30 -6.46 2.99
N ILE A 45 -13.47 -5.14 2.84
CA ILE A 45 -12.98 -4.39 1.66
C ILE A 45 -11.63 -3.73 1.88
N GLY A 46 -11.07 -3.86 3.08
CA GLY A 46 -9.87 -3.17 3.53
C GLY A 46 -10.15 -1.75 4.03
N TYR A 47 -9.56 -1.40 5.16
CA TYR A 47 -9.79 -0.11 5.80
C TYR A 47 -9.42 1.10 4.92
N PRO A 48 -8.31 1.09 4.15
CA PRO A 48 -7.97 2.19 3.27
C PRO A 48 -8.98 2.39 2.12
N VAL A 49 -9.53 1.31 1.60
CA VAL A 49 -10.59 1.38 0.57
C VAL A 49 -11.85 1.96 1.19
N PHE A 50 -12.26 1.46 2.36
CA PHE A 50 -13.44 1.93 3.08
C PHE A 50 -13.36 3.43 3.41
N THR A 51 -12.22 3.93 3.92
CA THR A 51 -12.05 5.35 4.24
C THR A 51 -12.15 6.23 3.00
N ARG A 52 -11.57 5.82 1.86
CA ARG A 52 -11.71 6.55 0.59
C ARG A 52 -13.16 6.60 0.10
N LEU A 53 -13.92 5.53 0.29
CA LEU A 53 -15.35 5.52 -0.01
C LEU A 53 -16.13 6.50 0.87
N CYS A 54 -15.81 6.56 2.17
CA CYS A 54 -16.39 7.55 3.09
C CYS A 54 -16.07 9.00 2.68
N MET A 55 -14.85 9.25 2.16
CA MET A 55 -14.48 10.57 1.61
C MET A 55 -15.39 10.98 0.45
N GLY A 56 -15.67 10.07 -0.46
CA GLY A 56 -16.60 10.31 -1.56
C GLY A 56 -17.99 10.70 -1.05
N VAL A 57 -18.54 10.04 0.01
CA VAL A 57 -19.81 10.40 0.67
C VAL A 57 -19.77 11.85 1.14
N LEU A 58 -18.65 12.30 1.67
CA LEU A 58 -18.45 13.66 2.16
C LEU A 58 -18.02 14.64 1.05
N LYS A 59 -18.14 14.23 -0.24
CA LYS A 59 -17.81 15.04 -1.42
C LYS A 59 -16.38 15.61 -1.38
N HIS A 60 -15.42 14.78 -0.97
CA HIS A 60 -13.99 15.12 -0.96
C HIS A 60 -13.63 16.40 -0.18
N LYS A 61 -14.37 16.70 0.89
CA LYS A 61 -14.26 17.97 1.62
C LYS A 61 -13.15 18.02 2.67
N PHE A 62 -12.40 16.94 2.85
CA PHE A 62 -11.31 16.89 3.83
C PHE A 62 -10.12 16.09 3.29
N VAL A 63 -8.99 16.25 3.94
CA VAL A 63 -7.76 15.49 3.64
C VAL A 63 -7.68 14.32 4.60
N LEU A 64 -7.45 13.11 4.09
CA LEU A 64 -7.25 11.91 4.90
C LEU A 64 -5.76 11.72 5.18
N LEU A 65 -5.43 11.40 6.44
CA LEU A 65 -4.13 10.81 6.75
C LEU A 65 -4.21 9.31 6.42
N GLN A 66 -3.24 8.82 5.67
CA GLN A 66 -3.16 7.43 5.28
C GLN A 66 -1.79 6.88 5.65
N ASP A 67 -1.78 5.95 6.60
CA ASP A 67 -0.57 5.30 7.05
C ASP A 67 -0.28 4.06 6.20
N GLY A 68 1.00 3.75 6.01
CA GLY A 68 1.43 2.59 5.24
C GLY A 68 2.91 2.29 5.44
N ALA A 69 3.37 1.23 4.77
CA ALA A 69 4.76 0.83 4.79
C ALA A 69 5.24 0.46 3.39
N ALA A 70 6.53 0.66 3.13
CA ALA A 70 7.19 0.32 1.88
C ALA A 70 8.51 -0.40 2.13
N ALA A 71 8.89 -1.30 1.22
CA ALA A 71 10.06 -2.14 1.32
C ALA A 71 11.11 -1.80 0.25
N ILE A 72 12.33 -1.50 0.67
CA ILE A 72 13.54 -1.56 -0.15
C ILE A 72 14.09 -2.98 -0.02
N ILE A 73 13.73 -3.88 -0.91
CA ILE A 73 14.23 -5.25 -0.95
C ILE A 73 15.53 -5.25 -1.76
N VAL A 74 16.64 -5.66 -1.13
CA VAL A 74 17.99 -5.58 -1.70
C VAL A 74 18.54 -6.97 -1.95
N ASN A 75 18.96 -7.25 -3.17
CA ASN A 75 19.63 -8.51 -3.52
C ASN A 75 21.14 -8.52 -3.16
N ASN A 76 21.80 -9.65 -3.40
CA ASN A 76 23.22 -9.82 -3.08
C ASN A 76 24.15 -8.93 -3.92
N GLU A 77 23.68 -8.41 -5.05
CA GLU A 77 24.40 -7.46 -5.92
C GLU A 77 24.20 -6.01 -5.48
N GLY A 78 23.39 -5.76 -4.43
CA GLY A 78 23.07 -4.41 -3.94
C GLY A 78 22.01 -3.68 -4.76
N GLN A 79 21.31 -4.38 -5.65
CA GLN A 79 20.20 -3.85 -6.43
C GLN A 79 18.90 -3.85 -5.63
N ILE A 80 18.00 -2.93 -5.92
CA ILE A 80 16.68 -2.82 -5.27
C ILE A 80 15.57 -3.37 -6.16
N LEU A 81 14.61 -4.07 -5.56
CA LEU A 81 13.41 -4.56 -6.25
C LEU A 81 12.41 -3.44 -6.48
N LEU A 82 11.97 -3.27 -7.71
CA LEU A 82 10.85 -2.40 -8.07
C LEU A 82 9.78 -3.21 -8.82
N GLN A 83 8.53 -2.79 -8.65
CA GLN A 83 7.36 -3.29 -9.37
C GLN A 83 6.89 -2.28 -10.42
N SER A 84 6.61 -2.74 -11.63
CA SER A 84 5.90 -2.00 -12.65
C SER A 84 4.40 -2.16 -12.42
N ARG A 85 3.73 -1.11 -11.97
CA ARG A 85 2.32 -1.17 -11.59
C ARG A 85 1.40 -1.41 -12.78
N ALA A 86 0.36 -2.24 -12.59
CA ALA A 86 -0.63 -2.52 -13.64
C ALA A 86 -1.63 -1.35 -13.84
N ASP A 87 -1.90 -0.58 -12.79
CA ASP A 87 -2.86 0.53 -12.79
C ASP A 87 -2.31 1.83 -13.38
N ARG A 88 -0.98 1.95 -13.51
CA ARG A 88 -0.28 3.12 -14.06
C ARG A 88 1.06 2.71 -14.65
N ASP A 89 1.58 3.52 -15.56
CA ASP A 89 2.89 3.23 -16.18
C ASP A 89 4.04 3.82 -15.34
N MET A 90 4.19 3.29 -14.12
CA MET A 90 5.18 3.74 -13.15
C MET A 90 5.78 2.56 -12.39
N TRP A 91 7.06 2.73 -12.01
CA TRP A 91 7.78 1.80 -11.14
C TRP A 91 7.71 2.28 -9.69
N GLY A 92 7.40 1.40 -8.77
CA GLY A 92 7.29 1.69 -7.34
C GLY A 92 7.99 0.63 -6.49
N LEU A 93 8.16 0.97 -5.21
CA LEU A 93 8.56 0.01 -4.19
C LEU A 93 7.38 -0.90 -3.84
N PRO A 94 7.62 -2.17 -3.52
CA PRO A 94 6.61 -3.00 -2.86
C PRO A 94 6.14 -2.34 -1.56
N GLY A 95 4.82 -2.37 -1.31
CA GLY A 95 4.23 -1.79 -0.12
C GLY A 95 2.84 -1.25 -0.33
N GLY A 96 2.17 -0.95 0.78
CA GLY A 96 0.80 -0.48 0.75
C GLY A 96 0.33 0.12 2.06
N CYS A 97 -0.97 0.22 2.17
CA CYS A 97 -1.63 0.86 3.29
C CYS A 97 -1.79 -0.08 4.46
N GLN A 98 -1.67 0.49 5.66
CA GLN A 98 -1.89 -0.22 6.92
C GLN A 98 -3.36 -0.62 7.07
N GLU A 99 -3.59 -1.86 7.48
CA GLU A 99 -4.91 -2.35 7.86
C GLU A 99 -5.16 -2.14 9.37
N LEU A 100 -6.44 -2.18 9.76
CA LEU A 100 -6.82 -1.99 11.17
C LEU A 100 -6.16 -3.03 12.08
N GLY A 101 -5.42 -2.54 13.08
CA GLY A 101 -4.75 -3.36 14.08
C GLY A 101 -3.36 -3.83 13.70
N GLU A 102 -2.89 -3.56 12.49
CA GLU A 102 -1.51 -3.82 12.08
C GLU A 102 -0.54 -2.80 12.69
N ARG A 103 0.68 -3.24 12.98
CA ARG A 103 1.85 -2.38 13.13
C ARG A 103 2.46 -2.15 11.74
N PHE A 104 3.32 -1.15 11.56
CA PHE A 104 4.03 -0.94 10.29
C PHE A 104 4.86 -2.15 9.85
N GLN A 105 5.41 -2.90 10.81
CA GLN A 105 6.13 -4.15 10.55
C GLN A 105 5.21 -5.22 9.95
N ASP A 106 4.00 -5.37 10.53
CA ASP A 106 3.01 -6.33 10.03
C ASP A 106 2.57 -5.97 8.62
N THR A 107 2.34 -4.67 8.38
CA THR A 107 1.97 -4.13 7.05
C THR A 107 3.04 -4.45 6.00
N VAL A 108 4.31 -4.13 6.26
CA VAL A 108 5.37 -4.36 5.25
C VAL A 108 5.58 -5.84 4.98
N ILE A 109 5.50 -6.71 6.01
CA ILE A 109 5.62 -8.17 5.84
C ILE A 109 4.48 -8.70 4.98
N ARG A 110 3.24 -8.29 5.27
CA ARG A 110 2.05 -8.69 4.49
C ARG A 110 2.17 -8.24 3.04
N GLU A 111 2.46 -6.96 2.80
CA GLU A 111 2.56 -6.39 1.44
C GLU A 111 3.68 -7.04 0.62
N VAL A 112 4.86 -7.26 1.23
CA VAL A 112 5.95 -7.99 0.57
C VAL A 112 5.50 -9.39 0.19
N LYS A 113 4.79 -10.10 1.08
CA LYS A 113 4.29 -11.44 0.79
C LYS A 113 3.24 -11.44 -0.33
N GLU A 114 2.28 -10.53 -0.27
CA GLU A 114 1.18 -10.43 -1.25
C GLU A 114 1.68 -10.04 -2.63
N GLU A 115 2.51 -8.99 -2.73
CA GLU A 115 2.94 -8.44 -4.00
C GLU A 115 4.12 -9.22 -4.63
N THR A 116 5.01 -9.80 -3.81
CA THR A 116 6.27 -10.39 -4.31
C THR A 116 6.39 -11.90 -4.09
N ASN A 117 5.54 -12.50 -3.25
CA ASN A 117 5.61 -13.88 -2.76
C ASN A 117 6.87 -14.19 -1.92
N LEU A 118 7.69 -13.20 -1.59
CA LEU A 118 8.85 -13.41 -0.71
C LEU A 118 8.40 -13.52 0.75
N ASP A 119 9.15 -14.31 1.53
CA ASP A 119 8.96 -14.47 2.97
C ASP A 119 10.03 -13.67 3.72
N VAL A 120 9.58 -12.82 4.65
CA VAL A 120 10.42 -11.92 5.46
C VAL A 120 10.04 -12.08 6.92
N ASN A 121 11.03 -12.16 7.83
CA ASN A 121 10.78 -12.16 9.25
C ASN A 121 10.92 -10.75 9.84
N GLU A 122 10.31 -10.50 10.99
CA GLU A 122 10.34 -9.19 11.64
C GLU A 122 11.79 -8.75 11.99
N GLU A 123 12.65 -9.69 12.38
CA GLU A 123 14.06 -9.44 12.68
C GLU A 123 14.91 -9.00 11.46
N ASP A 124 14.43 -9.23 10.25
CA ASP A 124 15.09 -8.84 9.00
C ASP A 124 14.69 -7.44 8.53
N LEU A 125 13.77 -6.79 9.24
CA LEU A 125 13.30 -5.45 8.95
C LEU A 125 14.24 -4.39 9.54
N GLU A 126 14.86 -3.60 8.71
CA GLU A 126 15.66 -2.45 9.11
C GLU A 126 14.90 -1.15 8.79
N LEU A 127 14.41 -0.43 9.81
CA LEU A 127 13.74 0.85 9.60
C LEU A 127 14.74 1.88 9.05
N VAL A 128 14.44 2.41 7.88
CA VAL A 128 15.23 3.47 7.22
C VAL A 128 14.76 4.84 7.69
N ASP A 129 13.46 5.10 7.59
CA ASP A 129 12.84 6.38 8.01
C ASP A 129 11.31 6.24 8.11
N ILE A 130 10.68 7.25 8.74
CA ILE A 130 9.24 7.47 8.66
C ILE A 130 9.00 8.77 7.89
N VAL A 131 8.53 8.63 6.67
CA VAL A 131 8.37 9.74 5.73
C VAL A 131 6.96 10.27 5.80
N SER A 132 6.80 11.54 6.14
CA SER A 132 5.49 12.18 6.34
C SER A 132 5.54 13.67 5.96
N GLY A 133 4.41 14.35 6.08
CA GLY A 133 4.31 15.80 5.91
C GLY A 133 3.74 16.24 4.56
N ALA A 134 3.79 17.56 4.30
CA ALA A 134 3.11 18.17 3.18
C ALA A 134 3.60 17.71 1.80
N SER A 135 4.86 17.26 1.69
CA SER A 135 5.43 16.69 0.45
C SER A 135 4.80 15.36 0.06
N ARG A 136 4.17 14.65 1.02
CA ARG A 136 3.51 13.37 0.80
C ARG A 136 2.03 13.49 0.44
N ARG A 137 1.60 14.70 0.04
CA ARG A 137 0.25 14.95 -0.45
C ARG A 137 0.05 14.29 -1.82
N ASN A 138 -0.96 13.44 -1.90
CA ASN A 138 -1.38 12.79 -3.12
C ASN A 138 -2.84 13.16 -3.42
N GLU A 139 -3.12 13.48 -4.69
CA GLU A 139 -4.47 13.77 -5.17
C GLU A 139 -4.85 12.75 -6.23
N TYR A 140 -5.90 12.00 -5.95
CA TYR A 140 -6.40 10.98 -6.85
C TYR A 140 -7.32 11.57 -7.93
N PRO A 141 -7.47 10.90 -9.10
CA PRO A 141 -8.32 11.41 -10.20
C PRO A 141 -9.80 11.62 -9.81
N ASN A 142 -10.27 10.94 -8.77
CA ASN A 142 -11.62 11.08 -8.23
C ASN A 142 -11.79 12.28 -7.29
N GLY A 143 -10.72 13.06 -7.06
CA GLY A 143 -10.70 14.24 -6.17
C GLY A 143 -10.37 13.95 -4.71
N ASP A 144 -10.08 12.70 -4.33
CA ASP A 144 -9.60 12.38 -3.00
C ASP A 144 -8.21 12.95 -2.77
N VAL A 145 -8.02 13.57 -1.60
CA VAL A 145 -6.73 14.08 -1.15
C VAL A 145 -6.28 13.33 0.07
N VAL A 146 -5.08 12.74 0.00
CA VAL A 146 -4.47 12.05 1.13
C VAL A 146 -3.09 12.62 1.43
N LEU A 147 -2.69 12.56 2.70
CA LEU A 147 -1.32 12.74 3.17
C LEU A 147 -0.82 11.37 3.62
N ASN A 148 0.11 10.81 2.86
CA ASN A 148 0.68 9.49 3.17
C ASN A 148 1.77 9.61 4.22
N ASN A 149 1.67 8.81 5.28
CA ASN A 149 2.76 8.55 6.20
C ASN A 149 3.30 7.15 5.90
N THR A 150 4.57 7.06 5.56
CA THR A 150 5.15 5.79 5.09
C THR A 150 6.34 5.40 5.97
N ALA A 151 6.25 4.25 6.64
CA ALA A 151 7.40 3.62 7.26
C ALA A 151 8.20 2.88 6.18
N LEU A 152 9.42 3.33 5.91
CA LEU A 152 10.31 2.77 4.90
C LEU A 152 11.27 1.78 5.56
N TYR A 153 11.22 0.52 5.12
CA TYR A 153 12.10 -0.55 5.60
C TYR A 153 13.08 -1.00 4.53
N CYS A 154 14.33 -1.29 4.92
CA CYS A 154 15.31 -2.01 4.12
C CYS A 154 15.29 -3.50 4.52
N ILE A 155 15.22 -4.39 3.53
CA ILE A 155 15.15 -5.84 3.69
C ILE A 155 16.26 -6.47 2.85
N ARG A 156 17.19 -7.18 3.51
CA ARG A 156 18.31 -7.87 2.85
C ARG A 156 18.25 -9.38 2.96
N ASN A 157 17.54 -9.87 3.98
CA ASN A 157 17.33 -11.30 4.19
C ASN A 157 15.86 -11.61 3.89
N TYR A 158 15.63 -12.50 2.97
CA TYR A 158 14.33 -12.97 2.56
C TYR A 158 14.47 -14.35 1.92
N SER A 159 13.38 -15.08 1.80
CA SER A 159 13.33 -16.39 1.16
C SER A 159 12.14 -16.50 0.21
N GLY A 160 12.05 -17.62 -0.50
CA GLY A 160 11.00 -17.85 -1.48
C GLY A 160 11.38 -17.44 -2.90
N ASP A 161 10.50 -17.72 -3.84
CA ASP A 161 10.64 -17.39 -5.25
C ASP A 161 9.87 -16.12 -5.57
N LEU A 162 10.53 -15.16 -6.22
CA LEU A 162 9.88 -13.92 -6.68
C LEU A 162 8.74 -14.26 -7.65
N LYS A 163 7.53 -13.91 -7.27
CA LYS A 163 6.31 -14.01 -8.07
C LYS A 163 5.43 -12.82 -7.73
N TRP A 164 4.77 -12.27 -8.71
CA TRP A 164 3.88 -11.14 -8.52
C TRP A 164 2.46 -11.47 -8.97
N ASP A 165 1.52 -10.73 -8.45
CA ASP A 165 0.10 -10.85 -8.73
C ASP A 165 -0.34 -9.98 -9.92
N SER A 166 -1.65 -9.82 -10.10
CA SER A 166 -2.24 -9.01 -11.18
C SER A 166 -2.09 -7.50 -10.99
N GLU A 167 -1.62 -7.02 -9.83
CA GLU A 167 -1.38 -5.59 -9.57
C GLU A 167 -0.06 -5.11 -10.18
N SER A 168 0.83 -6.05 -10.51
CA SER A 168 2.11 -5.79 -11.17
C SER A 168 2.17 -6.37 -12.58
N LYS A 169 2.68 -5.59 -13.53
CA LYS A 169 3.02 -6.06 -14.88
C LYS A 169 4.31 -6.87 -14.86
N GLU A 170 5.26 -6.41 -14.06
CA GLU A 170 6.62 -6.95 -13.98
C GLU A 170 7.25 -6.53 -12.64
N MET A 171 8.16 -7.38 -12.12
CA MET A 171 9.08 -7.01 -11.04
C MET A 171 10.51 -7.26 -11.46
N ARG A 172 11.42 -6.34 -11.12
CA ARG A 172 12.83 -6.45 -11.48
C ARG A 172 13.72 -5.74 -10.49
N PHE A 173 14.92 -6.30 -10.29
CA PHE A 173 15.99 -5.64 -9.56
C PHE A 173 16.71 -4.60 -10.42
N PHE A 174 16.96 -3.42 -9.85
CA PHE A 174 17.63 -2.29 -10.49
C PHE A 174 18.83 -1.82 -9.68
N ASP A 175 19.90 -1.47 -10.37
CA ASP A 175 21.00 -0.74 -9.78
C ASP A 175 20.55 0.67 -9.36
N LEU A 176 20.96 1.13 -8.17
CA LEU A 176 20.61 2.45 -7.65
C LEU A 176 21.07 3.61 -8.53
N ASN A 177 22.09 3.40 -9.38
CA ASN A 177 22.58 4.38 -10.33
C ASN A 177 21.90 4.27 -11.71
N ASN A 178 21.06 3.25 -11.93
CA ASN A 178 20.40 3.01 -13.21
C ASN A 178 18.91 2.65 -13.00
N LEU A 179 18.19 3.54 -12.35
CA LEU A 179 16.77 3.38 -12.06
C LEU A 179 15.90 3.80 -13.25
N PRO A 180 14.68 3.25 -13.40
CA PRO A 180 13.74 3.70 -14.42
C PRO A 180 13.35 5.19 -14.18
N GLN A 181 13.04 5.92 -15.27
CA GLN A 181 12.73 7.36 -15.18
C GLN A 181 11.37 7.63 -14.55
N ASN A 182 10.39 6.78 -14.78
CA ASN A 182 9.00 6.93 -14.31
C ASN A 182 8.77 6.23 -12.97
N GLN A 183 9.29 6.82 -11.88
CA GLN A 183 9.15 6.30 -10.53
C GLN A 183 7.91 6.87 -9.84
N ASN A 184 7.22 6.05 -9.05
CA ASN A 184 6.06 6.46 -8.25
C ASN A 184 6.47 7.28 -7.02
N ASP A 185 7.52 6.84 -6.32
CA ASP A 185 7.99 7.43 -5.06
C ASP A 185 9.51 7.67 -5.09
N PRO A 186 10.02 8.58 -5.93
CA PRO A 186 11.47 8.79 -6.08
C PRO A 186 12.11 9.34 -4.80
N ASP A 187 11.37 10.05 -3.98
CA ASP A 187 11.81 10.58 -2.68
C ASP A 187 12.13 9.46 -1.67
N LEU A 188 11.38 8.36 -1.65
CA LEU A 188 11.69 7.22 -0.79
C LEU A 188 13.02 6.56 -1.16
N ILE A 189 13.29 6.46 -2.45
CA ILE A 189 14.56 5.90 -2.95
C ILE A 189 15.72 6.84 -2.63
N GLU A 190 15.53 8.14 -2.73
CA GLU A 190 16.56 9.13 -2.37
C GLU A 190 16.87 9.11 -0.86
N ILE A 191 15.84 8.96 -0.03
CA ILE A 191 16.01 8.78 1.43
C ILE A 191 16.85 7.53 1.71
N TYR A 192 16.59 6.42 1.00
CA TYR A 192 17.39 5.21 1.14
C TYR A 192 18.84 5.41 0.70
N LYS A 193 19.12 6.10 -0.41
CA LYS A 193 20.49 6.43 -0.83
C LYS A 193 21.24 7.20 0.24
N ASN A 194 20.63 8.24 0.78
CA ASN A 194 21.20 9.03 1.88
C ASN A 194 21.44 8.18 3.15
N TYR A 195 20.57 7.22 3.43
CA TYR A 195 20.70 6.30 4.54
C TYR A 195 21.94 5.40 4.41
N ILE A 196 22.16 4.76 3.25
CA ILE A 196 23.32 3.88 3.03
C ILE A 196 24.62 4.68 3.03
N GLU A 197 24.66 5.89 2.45
CA GLU A 197 25.84 6.75 2.48
C GLU A 197 26.26 7.10 3.93
N LYS A 198 25.33 7.43 4.78
CA LYS A 198 25.58 7.69 6.22
C LYS A 198 26.12 6.46 6.93
N LYS A 199 25.64 5.26 6.59
CA LYS A 199 26.16 4.00 7.17
C LYS A 199 27.57 3.66 6.71
N GLN A 200 27.92 3.97 5.48
CA GLN A 200 29.26 3.70 4.93
C GLN A 200 30.29 4.72 5.38
N GLY A 201 29.88 5.92 5.75
CA GLY A 201 30.75 7.00 6.27
C GLY A 201 31.04 6.94 7.77
N ARG A 202 30.55 5.91 8.47
CA ARG A 202 30.84 5.61 9.88
C ARG A 202 31.79 4.42 9.94
#